data_df17203745f56271cbb7af965c157332
#
_entry.id   df17203745f56271cbb7af965c157332
#
_cell.length_a   1.000
_cell.length_b   1.000
_cell.length_c   1.000
_cell.angle_alpha   90.00
_cell.angle_beta   90.00
_cell.angle_gamma   90.00
#
_symmetry.space_group_name_H-M   'P 1'
#
loop_
_entity.id
_entity.type
_entity.pdbx_description
1 polymer ?
#
loop_
_entity_poly.entity_id
_entity_poly.type
_entity_poly.pdbx_seq_one_letter_code
_entity_poly.pdbx_strand_id
1 'polypeptide(L)'
;HRKINGERLERADLHAIAEGNGNRVAGDLSEPAQLGCTRLELNKPVIAAVEGFAVAGGLELALWCDLRVAASDATFGVYCRRFGVPLIDGGTVRLPRLVGHSRAMDMILTGRSVSGSEAGAWGLANRVCEPGEALDEAIELATSLSALPQTCLRNDRRSCNEQWGLGLGAALANETRLGLDTLRSGESLAGAGRFAAGAGRGGTPAGAAERGEAQPKR
;
A
#
# COMPACT_ATOMS: atom_id res chain seq x y z
N HIS A 1 2.98 15.79 -3.51
CA HIS A 1 4.00 16.23 -2.54
C HIS A 1 3.34 16.84 -1.31
N ARG A 2 2.84 16.04 -0.37
CA ARG A 2 2.52 16.56 0.97
C ARG A 2 3.82 16.62 1.76
N LYS A 3 4.27 17.85 2.05
CA LYS A 3 5.25 18.11 3.09
C LYS A 3 4.61 17.73 4.42
N ILE A 4 5.11 16.72 5.10
CA ILE A 4 4.81 16.51 6.50
C ILE A 4 5.80 17.41 7.25
N ASN A 5 5.27 18.45 7.91
CA ASN A 5 6.01 19.42 8.73
C ASN A 5 7.16 20.19 8.05
N GLY A 6 7.07 20.44 6.73
CA GLY A 6 8.08 21.26 6.06
C GLY A 6 9.41 20.57 5.77
N GLU A 7 9.65 19.38 6.27
CA GLU A 7 10.85 18.59 6.03
C GLU A 7 10.68 17.74 4.76
N ARG A 8 11.68 17.78 3.88
CA ARG A 8 11.82 16.79 2.81
C ARG A 8 11.90 15.43 3.48
N LEU A 9 11.14 14.43 3.00
CA LEU A 9 11.42 13.03 3.27
C LEU A 9 12.80 12.77 2.64
N GLU A 10 13.83 12.88 3.46
CA GLU A 10 15.20 12.77 3.00
C GLU A 10 15.48 11.32 2.64
N ARG A 11 15.77 11.09 1.37
CA ARG A 11 16.48 9.90 0.90
C ARG A 11 17.73 9.76 1.76
N ALA A 12 18.16 8.52 2.03
CA ALA A 12 19.52 8.32 2.50
C ALA A 12 20.45 9.03 1.49
N ASP A 13 20.91 10.21 1.84
CA ASP A 13 21.80 10.99 1.02
C ASP A 13 23.17 10.36 1.12
N LEU A 14 23.62 9.71 0.05
CA LEU A 14 24.92 9.07 0.00
C LEU A 14 26.06 10.07 0.23
N HIS A 15 25.88 11.33 -0.14
CA HIS A 15 26.84 12.40 0.16
C HIS A 15 26.86 12.69 1.65
N ALA A 16 25.70 12.84 2.29
CA ALA A 16 25.64 13.05 3.73
C ALA A 16 26.20 11.86 4.51
N ILE A 17 25.98 10.62 4.06
CA ILE A 17 26.58 9.43 4.65
C ILE A 17 28.11 9.46 4.53
N ALA A 18 28.65 9.84 3.36
CA ALA A 18 30.08 9.95 3.14
C ALA A 18 30.74 11.04 4.02
N GLU A 19 29.99 12.06 4.39
CA GLU A 19 30.39 13.15 5.31
C GLU A 19 30.16 12.82 6.80
N GLY A 20 29.64 11.63 7.12
CA GLY A 20 29.29 11.23 8.48
C GLY A 20 27.98 11.83 9.02
N ASN A 21 27.19 12.48 8.18
CA ASN A 21 25.94 13.17 8.50
C ASN A 21 24.70 12.37 8.03
N GLY A 22 24.81 11.04 7.97
CA GLY A 22 23.68 10.19 7.60
C GLY A 22 22.50 10.30 8.57
N ASN A 23 21.28 9.97 8.12
CA ASN A 23 20.07 9.97 8.94
C ASN A 23 20.27 9.09 10.17
N ARG A 24 19.76 9.56 11.32
CA ARG A 24 19.76 8.77 12.56
C ARG A 24 18.93 7.50 12.38
N VAL A 25 19.52 6.37 12.71
CA VAL A 25 18.83 5.08 12.76
C VAL A 25 18.59 4.70 14.21
N ALA A 26 17.32 4.67 14.61
CA ALA A 26 16.94 4.21 15.95
C ALA A 26 16.74 2.70 15.95
N GLY A 27 17.44 2.00 16.86
CA GLY A 27 17.24 0.56 17.08
C GLY A 27 15.97 0.24 17.83
N ASP A 28 15.43 1.21 18.59
CA ASP A 28 14.15 1.06 19.29
C ASP A 28 12.99 1.27 18.33
N LEU A 29 12.08 0.28 18.26
CA LEU A 29 10.91 0.32 17.40
C LEU A 29 9.84 1.32 17.87
N SER A 30 9.91 1.82 19.12
CA SER A 30 9.03 2.88 19.61
C SER A 30 9.40 4.25 19.06
N GLU A 31 10.63 4.43 18.56
CA GLU A 31 11.06 5.65 17.88
C GLU A 31 10.65 5.62 16.40
N PRO A 32 10.50 6.79 15.76
CA PRO A 32 10.22 6.87 14.33
C PRO A 32 11.26 6.09 13.50
N ALA A 33 10.82 5.49 12.41
CA ALA A 33 11.71 4.90 11.41
C ALA A 33 12.57 5.97 10.74
N GLN A 34 13.63 5.59 10.04
CA GLN A 34 14.49 6.51 9.30
C GLN A 34 13.70 7.38 8.29
N LEU A 35 12.68 6.80 7.64
CA LEU A 35 11.75 7.51 6.77
C LEU A 35 10.55 8.12 7.52
N GLY A 36 10.55 8.11 8.83
CA GLY A 36 9.51 8.65 9.71
C GLY A 36 8.25 7.79 9.77
N CYS A 37 7.56 7.60 8.66
CA CYS A 37 6.22 6.99 8.64
C CYS A 37 6.20 5.46 8.52
N THR A 38 7.28 4.80 8.14
CA THR A 38 7.28 3.36 7.78
C THR A 38 7.03 2.40 8.94
N ARG A 39 7.03 2.90 10.18
CA ARG A 39 6.62 2.19 11.41
C ARG A 39 5.22 2.57 11.89
N LEU A 40 4.57 3.57 11.26
CA LEU A 40 3.23 4.00 11.68
C LEU A 40 2.17 3.02 11.22
N GLU A 41 1.22 2.74 12.10
CA GLU A 41 -0.02 2.06 11.79
C GLU A 41 -1.12 3.11 11.64
N LEU A 42 -1.65 3.23 10.42
CA LEU A 42 -2.70 4.20 10.11
C LEU A 42 -4.06 3.50 10.07
N ASN A 43 -5.09 4.22 10.48
CA ASN A 43 -6.48 3.72 10.46
C ASN A 43 -7.14 3.79 9.07
N LYS A 44 -6.47 4.38 8.09
CA LYS A 44 -6.97 4.55 6.72
C LYS A 44 -6.05 3.83 5.75
N PRO A 45 -6.58 3.26 4.65
CA PRO A 45 -5.76 2.77 3.56
C PRO A 45 -4.83 3.87 3.01
N VAL A 46 -3.65 3.47 2.61
CA VAL A 46 -2.64 4.32 1.99
C VAL A 46 -2.31 3.78 0.61
N ILE A 47 -2.31 4.66 -0.38
CA ILE A 47 -2.02 4.30 -1.77
C ILE A 47 -0.75 5.03 -2.20
N ALA A 48 0.23 4.29 -2.70
CA ALA A 48 1.38 4.86 -3.38
C ALA A 48 1.03 5.14 -4.85
N ALA A 49 1.23 6.37 -5.30
CA ALA A 49 1.28 6.72 -6.70
C ALA A 49 2.76 6.83 -7.11
N VAL A 50 3.20 5.96 -7.99
CA VAL A 50 4.62 5.83 -8.36
C VAL A 50 4.83 6.29 -9.79
N GLU A 51 5.42 7.47 -9.91
CA GLU A 51 5.97 8.02 -11.14
C GLU A 51 7.50 7.98 -11.08
N GLY A 52 8.15 7.51 -12.13
CA GLY A 52 9.61 7.46 -12.17
C GLY A 52 10.21 6.47 -11.16
N PHE A 53 11.00 6.92 -10.19
CA PHE A 53 11.80 6.03 -9.35
C PHE A 53 11.23 5.82 -7.94
N ALA A 54 10.93 4.58 -7.60
CA ALA A 54 10.70 4.10 -6.25
C ALA A 54 11.83 3.13 -5.87
N VAL A 55 13.00 3.66 -5.47
CA VAL A 55 14.20 2.87 -5.21
C VAL A 55 14.70 3.09 -3.79
N ALA A 56 15.42 2.11 -3.23
CA ALA A 56 15.95 2.15 -1.86
C ALA A 56 14.84 2.49 -0.85
N GLY A 57 14.98 3.55 -0.07
CA GLY A 57 13.95 4.03 0.85
C GLY A 57 12.63 4.39 0.16
N GLY A 58 12.66 4.87 -1.08
CA GLY A 58 11.45 5.09 -1.88
C GLY A 58 10.69 3.80 -2.18
N LEU A 59 11.40 2.69 -2.41
CA LEU A 59 10.78 1.37 -2.50
C LEU A 59 10.17 0.98 -1.14
N GLU A 60 10.88 1.16 -0.03
CA GLU A 60 10.38 0.82 1.30
C GLU A 60 9.11 1.60 1.66
N LEU A 61 9.07 2.89 1.28
CA LEU A 61 7.87 3.72 1.44
C LEU A 61 6.70 3.20 0.60
N ALA A 62 6.94 2.82 -0.66
CA ALA A 62 5.90 2.22 -1.51
C ALA A 62 5.41 0.87 -0.96
N LEU A 63 6.30 0.06 -0.37
CA LEU A 63 5.96 -1.21 0.27
C LEU A 63 5.17 -1.03 1.58
N TRP A 64 5.36 0.09 2.28
CA TRP A 64 4.60 0.43 3.48
C TRP A 64 3.13 0.78 3.16
N CYS A 65 2.86 1.34 1.98
CA CYS A 65 1.50 1.59 1.53
C CYS A 65 0.73 0.29 1.32
N ASP A 66 -0.58 0.32 1.50
CA ASP A 66 -1.45 -0.84 1.26
C ASP A 66 -1.52 -1.20 -0.22
N LEU A 67 -1.69 -0.20 -1.06
CA LEU A 67 -1.82 -0.35 -2.52
C LEU A 67 -0.78 0.51 -3.25
N ARG A 68 -0.47 0.12 -4.49
CA ARG A 68 0.47 0.81 -5.37
C ARG A 68 -0.12 0.92 -6.75
N VAL A 69 -0.23 2.16 -7.25
CA VAL A 69 -0.49 2.48 -8.66
C VAL A 69 0.84 2.95 -9.24
N ALA A 70 1.26 2.39 -10.35
CA ALA A 70 2.56 2.69 -10.95
C ALA A 70 2.43 3.02 -12.43
N ALA A 71 3.16 4.02 -12.89
CA ALA A 71 3.38 4.23 -14.31
C ALA A 71 4.11 3.02 -14.91
N SER A 72 3.80 2.65 -16.14
CA SER A 72 4.36 1.48 -16.83
C SER A 72 5.89 1.54 -16.94
N ASP A 73 6.45 2.75 -17.04
CA ASP A 73 7.89 3.05 -17.09
C ASP A 73 8.51 3.35 -15.70
N ALA A 74 7.72 3.35 -14.64
CA ALA A 74 8.25 3.51 -13.29
C ALA A 74 9.32 2.46 -12.99
N THR A 75 10.24 2.79 -12.12
CA THR A 75 11.36 1.91 -11.76
C THR A 75 11.34 1.60 -10.26
N PHE A 76 11.22 0.32 -9.93
CA PHE A 76 11.41 -0.19 -8.57
C PHE A 76 12.79 -0.84 -8.44
N GLY A 77 13.44 -0.73 -7.26
CA GLY A 77 14.74 -1.37 -7.09
C GLY A 77 15.37 -1.19 -5.72
N VAL A 78 16.19 -2.16 -5.33
CA VAL A 78 16.99 -2.12 -4.09
C VAL A 78 18.36 -1.51 -4.41
N TYR A 79 18.37 -0.26 -4.87
CA TYR A 79 19.61 0.39 -5.35
C TYR A 79 20.63 0.68 -4.26
N CYS A 80 20.19 0.83 -3.01
CA CYS A 80 21.07 0.98 -1.86
C CYS A 80 22.06 -0.18 -1.71
N ARG A 81 21.71 -1.39 -2.19
CA ARG A 81 22.57 -2.57 -2.20
C ARG A 81 23.89 -2.32 -2.91
N ARG A 82 23.88 -1.53 -3.98
CA ARG A 82 25.06 -1.22 -4.79
C ARG A 82 26.12 -0.42 -4.02
N PHE A 83 25.71 0.24 -2.93
CA PHE A 83 26.52 1.13 -2.12
C PHE A 83 26.67 0.67 -0.66
N GLY A 84 26.29 -0.57 -0.33
CA GLY A 84 26.38 -1.10 1.02
C GLY A 84 25.39 -0.49 2.02
N VAL A 85 24.43 0.32 1.59
CA VAL A 85 23.41 0.88 2.48
C VAL A 85 22.29 -0.17 2.67
N PRO A 86 21.93 -0.50 3.93
CA PRO A 86 20.92 -1.51 4.21
C PRO A 86 19.50 -1.00 3.99
N LEU A 87 18.55 -1.93 3.79
CA LEU A 87 17.12 -1.69 3.94
C LEU A 87 16.77 -1.80 5.42
N ILE A 88 16.23 -0.76 6.02
CA ILE A 88 15.92 -0.67 7.47
C ILE A 88 14.53 -0.09 7.76
N ASP A 89 13.76 0.22 6.73
CA ASP A 89 12.39 0.72 6.81
C ASP A 89 11.35 -0.35 6.43
N GLY A 90 11.72 -1.62 6.54
CA GLY A 90 10.85 -2.78 6.34
C GLY A 90 10.90 -3.41 4.97
N GLY A 91 11.84 -3.01 4.11
CA GLY A 91 11.97 -3.55 2.75
C GLY A 91 12.18 -5.06 2.72
N THR A 92 13.10 -5.59 3.53
CA THR A 92 13.37 -7.04 3.62
C THR A 92 12.21 -7.85 4.23
N VAL A 93 11.29 -7.18 4.93
CA VAL A 93 10.13 -7.81 5.56
C VAL A 93 8.92 -7.79 4.62
N ARG A 94 8.63 -6.63 4.01
CA ARG A 94 7.41 -6.43 3.21
C ARG A 94 7.55 -6.96 1.78
N LEU A 95 8.71 -6.76 1.14
CA LEU A 95 8.89 -7.16 -0.24
C LEU A 95 8.62 -8.66 -0.48
N PRO A 96 9.21 -9.62 0.30
CA PRO A 96 8.94 -11.03 0.09
C PRO A 96 7.49 -11.44 0.37
N ARG A 97 6.76 -10.69 1.21
CA ARG A 97 5.33 -10.91 1.47
C ARG A 97 4.45 -10.51 0.29
N LEU A 98 4.89 -9.54 -0.52
CA LEU A 98 4.16 -9.04 -1.68
C LEU A 98 4.46 -9.84 -2.96
N VAL A 99 5.73 -10.14 -3.24
CA VAL A 99 6.14 -10.73 -4.53
C VAL A 99 6.65 -12.16 -4.42
N GLY A 100 6.67 -12.70 -3.21
CA GLY A 100 7.27 -14.01 -2.90
C GLY A 100 8.79 -13.94 -2.73
N HIS A 101 9.34 -14.96 -2.06
CA HIS A 101 10.75 -14.97 -1.64
C HIS A 101 11.72 -14.88 -2.81
N SER A 102 11.49 -15.64 -3.89
CA SER A 102 12.43 -15.71 -5.03
C SER A 102 12.60 -14.37 -5.73
N ARG A 103 11.49 -13.67 -6.06
CA ARG A 103 11.54 -12.35 -6.71
C ARG A 103 12.12 -11.29 -5.78
N ALA A 104 11.80 -11.36 -4.48
CA ALA A 104 12.38 -10.46 -3.50
C ALA A 104 13.90 -10.65 -3.40
N MET A 105 14.39 -11.89 -3.36
CA MET A 105 15.82 -12.18 -3.32
C MET A 105 16.55 -11.71 -4.58
N ASP A 106 15.92 -11.85 -5.77
CA ASP A 106 16.49 -11.32 -7.00
C ASP A 106 16.71 -9.79 -6.89
N MET A 107 15.72 -9.03 -6.44
CA MET A 107 15.87 -7.58 -6.25
C MET A 107 16.88 -7.23 -5.14
N ILE A 108 16.82 -7.92 -4.00
CA ILE A 108 17.66 -7.62 -2.82
C ILE A 108 19.12 -7.92 -3.09
N LEU A 109 19.44 -9.06 -3.73
CA LEU A 109 20.81 -9.48 -3.95
C LEU A 109 21.47 -8.76 -5.13
N THR A 110 20.74 -8.60 -6.23
CA THR A 110 21.30 -8.02 -7.47
C THR A 110 21.21 -6.49 -7.50
N GLY A 111 20.23 -5.90 -6.81
CA GLY A 111 19.92 -4.47 -6.92
C GLY A 111 19.46 -4.09 -8.33
N ARG A 112 18.92 -5.04 -9.12
CA ARG A 112 18.42 -4.73 -10.47
C ARG A 112 17.18 -3.86 -10.44
N SER A 113 16.88 -3.26 -11.56
CA SER A 113 15.64 -2.53 -11.81
C SER A 113 14.50 -3.50 -12.13
N VAL A 114 13.30 -3.15 -11.69
CA VAL A 114 12.01 -3.76 -12.05
C VAL A 114 11.15 -2.63 -12.59
N SER A 115 10.68 -2.75 -13.84
CA SER A 115 9.79 -1.73 -14.43
C SER A 115 8.40 -1.77 -13.81
N GLY A 116 7.61 -0.69 -13.98
CA GLY A 116 6.22 -0.66 -13.54
C GLY A 116 5.39 -1.78 -14.16
N SER A 117 5.61 -2.08 -15.44
CA SER A 117 4.96 -3.20 -16.14
C SER A 117 5.34 -4.56 -15.51
N GLU A 118 6.62 -4.81 -15.23
CA GLU A 118 7.08 -6.01 -14.55
C GLU A 118 6.54 -6.09 -13.12
N ALA A 119 6.51 -4.97 -12.41
CA ALA A 119 5.93 -4.86 -11.06
C ALA A 119 4.44 -5.24 -11.04
N GLY A 120 3.69 -4.83 -12.07
CA GLY A 120 2.30 -5.26 -12.27
C GLY A 120 2.17 -6.77 -12.48
N ALA A 121 2.98 -7.35 -13.36
CA ALA A 121 3.00 -8.79 -13.61
C ALA A 121 3.38 -9.64 -12.38
N TRP A 122 4.12 -9.05 -11.44
CA TRP A 122 4.53 -9.69 -10.19
C TRP A 122 3.55 -9.52 -9.04
N GLY A 123 2.58 -8.61 -9.15
CA GLY A 123 1.69 -8.19 -8.07
C GLY A 123 2.36 -7.21 -7.09
N LEU A 124 3.52 -6.65 -7.43
CA LEU A 124 4.12 -5.55 -6.68
C LEU A 124 3.30 -4.27 -6.86
N ALA A 125 2.94 -3.92 -8.09
CA ALA A 125 1.96 -2.88 -8.38
C ALA A 125 0.56 -3.50 -8.52
N ASN A 126 -0.45 -2.89 -7.89
CA ASN A 126 -1.83 -3.32 -7.94
C ASN A 126 -2.53 -2.84 -9.23
N ARG A 127 -2.06 -1.70 -9.76
CA ARG A 127 -2.49 -1.13 -11.04
C ARG A 127 -1.29 -0.57 -11.77
N VAL A 128 -1.33 -0.64 -13.09
CA VAL A 128 -0.34 -0.05 -13.98
C VAL A 128 -1.07 0.87 -14.93
N CYS A 129 -0.56 2.08 -15.12
CA CYS A 129 -1.12 3.12 -15.99
C CYS A 129 -0.05 3.69 -16.93
N GLU A 130 -0.48 4.57 -17.83
CA GLU A 130 0.46 5.30 -18.67
C GLU A 130 1.31 6.30 -17.85
N PRO A 131 2.53 6.63 -18.31
CA PRO A 131 3.35 7.62 -17.66
C PRO A 131 2.65 8.97 -17.51
N GLY A 132 2.71 9.54 -16.31
CA GLY A 132 2.03 10.79 -15.94
C GLY A 132 0.67 10.60 -15.28
N GLU A 133 0.08 9.41 -15.28
CA GLU A 133 -1.29 9.17 -14.82
C GLU A 133 -1.38 8.54 -13.42
N ALA A 134 -0.27 8.12 -12.81
CA ALA A 134 -0.32 7.32 -11.58
C ALA A 134 -0.99 8.06 -10.41
N LEU A 135 -0.87 9.37 -10.32
CA LEU A 135 -1.53 10.16 -9.27
C LEU A 135 -3.05 10.21 -9.46
N ASP A 136 -3.50 10.46 -10.68
CA ASP A 136 -4.94 10.57 -10.99
C ASP A 136 -5.63 9.22 -10.79
N GLU A 137 -5.04 8.13 -11.29
CA GLU A 137 -5.49 6.76 -11.05
C GLU A 137 -5.53 6.39 -9.55
N ALA A 138 -4.53 6.81 -8.78
CA ALA A 138 -4.52 6.60 -7.34
C ALA A 138 -5.61 7.40 -6.62
N ILE A 139 -5.93 8.61 -7.08
CA ILE A 139 -7.03 9.43 -6.55
C ILE A 139 -8.38 8.78 -6.89
N GLU A 140 -8.57 8.28 -8.10
CA GLU A 140 -9.78 7.54 -8.47
C GLU A 140 -9.95 6.28 -7.61
N LEU A 141 -8.87 5.52 -7.41
CA LEU A 141 -8.89 4.37 -6.51
C LEU A 141 -9.25 4.77 -5.08
N ALA A 142 -8.64 5.82 -4.54
CA ALA A 142 -8.95 6.33 -3.20
C ALA A 142 -10.41 6.78 -3.09
N THR A 143 -10.94 7.43 -4.11
CA THR A 143 -12.34 7.86 -4.19
C THR A 143 -13.28 6.65 -4.18
N SER A 144 -12.97 5.59 -4.94
CA SER A 144 -13.75 4.37 -4.95
C SER A 144 -13.75 3.67 -3.59
N LEU A 145 -12.60 3.62 -2.91
CA LEU A 145 -12.48 3.05 -1.56
C LEU A 145 -13.26 3.88 -0.53
N SER A 146 -13.30 5.20 -0.67
CA SER A 146 -14.02 6.09 0.24
C SER A 146 -15.55 5.91 0.19
N ALA A 147 -16.08 5.40 -0.91
CA ALA A 147 -17.50 5.12 -1.10
C ALA A 147 -17.94 3.78 -0.47
N LEU A 148 -16.99 2.93 -0.06
CA LEU A 148 -17.30 1.64 0.56
C LEU A 148 -17.62 1.79 2.06
N PRO A 149 -18.29 0.80 2.69
CA PRO A 149 -18.52 0.76 4.14
C PRO A 149 -17.19 0.82 4.89
N GLN A 150 -16.96 1.91 5.63
CA GLN A 150 -15.63 2.24 6.14
C GLN A 150 -15.22 1.44 7.38
N THR A 151 -16.17 1.03 8.23
CA THR A 151 -15.87 0.18 9.38
C THR A 151 -15.44 -1.20 8.92
N CYS A 152 -16.17 -1.80 7.99
CA CYS A 152 -15.85 -3.08 7.38
C CYS A 152 -14.47 -3.05 6.72
N LEU A 153 -14.26 -2.13 5.79
CA LEU A 153 -13.01 -2.00 5.05
C LEU A 153 -11.78 -1.86 5.96
N ARG A 154 -11.89 -1.02 7.01
CA ARG A 154 -10.77 -0.77 7.93
C ARG A 154 -10.50 -1.95 8.86
N ASN A 155 -11.55 -2.63 9.32
CA ASN A 155 -11.40 -3.79 10.19
C ASN A 155 -10.79 -4.98 9.42
N ASP A 156 -11.22 -5.23 8.18
CA ASP A 156 -10.62 -6.27 7.34
C ASP A 156 -9.17 -5.97 7.00
N ARG A 157 -8.85 -4.71 6.64
CA ARG A 157 -7.48 -4.27 6.44
C ARG A 157 -6.63 -4.48 7.70
N ARG A 158 -7.15 -4.12 8.85
CA ARG A 158 -6.48 -4.28 10.14
C ARG A 158 -6.21 -5.75 10.44
N SER A 159 -7.20 -6.62 10.29
CA SER A 159 -7.06 -8.05 10.46
C SER A 159 -5.97 -8.64 9.55
N CYS A 160 -6.00 -8.24 8.26
CA CYS A 160 -5.00 -8.66 7.28
C CYS A 160 -3.57 -8.23 7.66
N ASN A 161 -3.38 -7.06 8.25
CA ASN A 161 -2.07 -6.57 8.66
C ASN A 161 -1.59 -7.22 9.97
N GLU A 162 -2.47 -7.38 10.96
CA GLU A 162 -2.12 -7.93 12.28
C GLU A 162 -1.78 -9.43 12.25
N GLN A 163 -2.32 -10.18 11.28
CA GLN A 163 -2.17 -11.64 11.23
C GLN A 163 -0.72 -12.13 11.06
N TRP A 164 0.17 -11.29 10.52
CA TRP A 164 1.55 -11.69 10.23
C TRP A 164 2.38 -12.09 11.45
N GLY A 165 2.06 -11.58 12.61
CA GLY A 165 2.73 -11.91 13.89
C GLY A 165 2.01 -12.97 14.72
N LEU A 166 0.88 -13.52 14.24
CA LEU A 166 0.00 -14.39 15.00
C LEU A 166 0.04 -15.84 14.49
N GLY A 167 -0.10 -16.79 15.39
CA GLY A 167 -0.45 -18.15 15.01
C GLY A 167 -1.89 -18.22 14.48
N LEU A 168 -2.19 -19.21 13.62
CA LEU A 168 -3.46 -19.30 12.89
C LEU A 168 -4.70 -19.15 13.81
N GLY A 169 -4.74 -19.82 14.97
CA GLY A 169 -5.87 -19.72 15.89
C GLY A 169 -6.08 -18.31 16.44
N ALA A 170 -5.00 -17.61 16.79
CA ALA A 170 -5.05 -16.23 17.26
C ALA A 170 -5.45 -15.26 16.13
N ALA A 171 -4.96 -15.49 14.92
CA ALA A 171 -5.31 -14.70 13.73
C ALA A 171 -6.83 -14.80 13.43
N LEU A 172 -7.39 -16.01 13.40
CA LEU A 172 -8.83 -16.25 13.21
C LEU A 172 -9.68 -15.64 14.34
N ALA A 173 -9.22 -15.71 15.59
CA ALA A 173 -9.91 -15.07 16.72
C ALA A 173 -9.90 -13.53 16.57
N ASN A 174 -8.79 -12.94 16.15
CA ASN A 174 -8.70 -11.51 15.90
C ASN A 174 -9.61 -11.07 14.75
N GLU A 175 -9.61 -11.80 13.63
CA GLU A 175 -10.50 -11.57 12.48
C GLU A 175 -11.97 -11.60 12.94
N THR A 176 -12.37 -12.64 13.68
CA THR A 176 -13.73 -12.77 14.21
C THR A 176 -14.11 -11.60 15.10
N ARG A 177 -13.22 -11.16 15.99
CA ARG A 177 -13.44 -10.01 16.88
C ARG A 177 -13.70 -8.74 16.08
N LEU A 178 -12.86 -8.44 15.10
CA LEU A 178 -13.00 -7.26 14.22
C LEU A 178 -14.28 -7.36 13.36
N GLY A 179 -14.60 -8.55 12.87
CA GLY A 179 -15.85 -8.81 12.15
C GLY A 179 -17.09 -8.55 13.01
N LEU A 180 -17.08 -8.99 14.28
CA LEU A 180 -18.17 -8.70 15.22
C LEU A 180 -18.31 -7.20 15.48
N ASP A 181 -17.23 -6.45 15.57
CA ASP A 181 -17.28 -4.99 15.71
C ASP A 181 -17.91 -4.34 14.47
N THR A 182 -17.60 -4.84 13.28
CA THR A 182 -18.24 -4.41 12.02
C THR A 182 -19.74 -4.70 12.03
N LEU A 183 -20.17 -5.90 12.44
CA LEU A 183 -21.59 -6.24 12.53
C LEU A 183 -22.34 -5.33 13.51
N ARG A 184 -21.73 -5.02 14.67
CA ARG A 184 -22.32 -4.12 15.69
C ARG A 184 -22.43 -2.66 15.21
N SER A 185 -21.60 -2.23 14.26
CA SER A 185 -21.67 -0.86 13.71
C SER A 185 -22.95 -0.57 12.93
N GLY A 186 -23.68 -1.60 12.50
CA GLY A 186 -24.87 -1.49 11.66
C GLY A 186 -24.59 -1.36 10.16
N GLU A 187 -23.32 -1.26 9.73
CA GLU A 187 -22.97 -1.16 8.30
C GLU A 187 -23.46 -2.35 7.49
N SER A 188 -23.36 -3.55 8.05
CA SER A 188 -23.82 -4.79 7.40
C SER A 188 -25.33 -4.79 7.16
N LEU A 189 -26.13 -4.32 8.15
CA LEU A 189 -27.58 -4.21 8.01
C LEU A 189 -27.96 -3.18 6.94
N ALA A 190 -27.32 -2.02 6.98
CA ALA A 190 -27.54 -0.96 5.97
C ALA A 190 -27.14 -1.43 4.56
N GLY A 191 -26.02 -2.16 4.44
CA GLY A 191 -25.56 -2.77 3.19
C GLY A 191 -26.53 -3.80 2.64
N ALA A 192 -27.02 -4.71 3.49
CA ALA A 192 -28.02 -5.70 3.11
C ALA A 192 -29.33 -5.03 2.65
N GLY A 193 -29.75 -3.96 3.30
CA GLY A 193 -30.92 -3.17 2.86
C GLY A 193 -30.75 -2.57 1.47
N ARG A 194 -29.58 -1.98 1.17
CA ARG A 194 -29.26 -1.47 -0.19
C ARG A 194 -29.26 -2.58 -1.23
N PHE A 195 -28.67 -3.72 -0.91
CA PHE A 195 -28.66 -4.87 -1.83
C PHE A 195 -30.07 -5.40 -2.09
N ALA A 196 -30.90 -5.52 -1.07
CA ALA A 196 -32.30 -5.93 -1.23
C ALA A 196 -33.11 -4.94 -2.10
N ALA A 197 -32.78 -3.64 -2.02
CA ALA A 197 -33.34 -2.60 -2.88
C ALA A 197 -32.79 -2.58 -4.31
N GLY A 198 -31.81 -3.45 -4.64
CA GLY A 198 -31.30 -3.64 -6.00
C GLY A 198 -29.90 -3.09 -6.26
N ALA A 199 -29.26 -2.45 -5.28
CA ALA A 199 -27.89 -1.95 -5.45
C ALA A 199 -26.90 -3.12 -5.59
N GLY A 200 -25.91 -2.97 -6.47
CA GLY A 200 -24.82 -3.94 -6.65
C GLY A 200 -25.19 -5.26 -7.35
N ARG A 201 -26.37 -5.38 -7.91
CA ARG A 201 -26.77 -6.56 -8.67
C ARG A 201 -25.93 -6.69 -9.96
N GLY A 202 -25.50 -7.92 -10.25
CA GLY A 202 -24.70 -8.20 -11.45
C GLY A 202 -23.25 -7.68 -11.37
N GLY A 203 -22.73 -7.40 -10.15
CA GLY A 203 -21.35 -6.93 -9.96
C GLY A 203 -21.15 -5.43 -10.21
N THR A 204 -22.24 -4.68 -10.39
CA THR A 204 -22.18 -3.21 -10.51
C THR A 204 -21.72 -2.61 -9.18
N PRO A 205 -20.72 -1.68 -9.15
CA PRO A 205 -20.33 -1.01 -7.91
C PRO A 205 -21.53 -0.33 -7.24
N ALA A 206 -21.66 -0.48 -5.92
CA ALA A 206 -22.82 0.01 -5.15
C ALA A 206 -23.02 1.55 -5.19
N GLY A 207 -22.12 2.33 -5.78
CA GLY A 207 -22.20 3.77 -6.01
C GLY A 207 -22.46 4.19 -7.46
N ALA A 208 -22.58 3.26 -8.41
CA ALA A 208 -22.76 3.59 -9.82
C ALA A 208 -24.21 3.96 -10.18
N ALA A 209 -25.17 3.73 -9.30
CA ALA A 209 -26.60 3.97 -9.58
C ALA A 209 -27.01 5.46 -9.60
N GLU A 210 -26.13 6.38 -9.20
CA GLU A 210 -26.44 7.82 -9.17
C GLU A 210 -25.90 8.62 -10.37
N ARG A 211 -25.11 7.99 -11.24
CA ARG A 211 -24.68 8.61 -12.50
C ARG A 211 -25.47 7.96 -13.64
N GLY A 212 -26.59 8.62 -14.01
CA GLY A 212 -27.56 8.15 -14.98
C GLY A 212 -26.95 7.87 -16.36
N GLU A 213 -26.46 6.68 -16.57
CA GLU A 213 -26.26 6.08 -17.89
C GLU A 213 -27.28 4.95 -18.06
N ALA A 214 -28.36 5.29 -18.75
CA ALA A 214 -29.34 4.32 -19.23
C ALA A 214 -28.63 3.34 -20.19
N GLN A 215 -28.46 2.09 -19.78
CA GLN A 215 -28.03 1.03 -20.69
C GLN A 215 -29.13 0.76 -21.72
N PRO A 216 -28.81 0.64 -23.03
CA PRO A 216 -29.78 0.23 -24.03
C PRO A 216 -30.22 -1.23 -23.80
N LYS A 217 -31.52 -1.44 -23.73
CA LYS A 217 -32.15 -2.76 -23.65
C LYS A 217 -31.76 -3.59 -24.88
N ARG A 218 -31.15 -4.75 -24.64
CA ARG A 218 -31.15 -5.88 -25.60
C ARG A 218 -32.20 -6.88 -25.18
#